data_8029f43daf46ac6730fd859b8391c6dd
#
_entry.id   8029f43daf46ac6730fd859b8391c6dd
#
_cell.length_a   1.000
_cell.length_b   1.000
_cell.length_c   1.000
_cell.angle_alpha   90.00
_cell.angle_beta   90.00
_cell.angle_gamma   90.00
#
_symmetry.space_group_name_H-M   'P 1'
#
loop_
_entity.id
_entity.type
_entity.pdbx_description
1 polymer ?
#
loop_
_entity_poly.entity_id
_entity_poly.type
_entity_poly.pdbx_seq_one_letter_code
_entity_poly.pdbx_strand_id
1 'polypeptide(L)'
;MNSATTLKFPFKFAGNLREITIEGEAYLQVAKDPNRPFILHTPKGAVQVLGTSFNVNTYDSGMVKVSLVEGAVAFNSVKLNPGQAAISTTETTVTTLNENDLLWIKGRYKLDNTPLSEITKILPRWYGIQVVIDNSKIADKKFTGTILKSEPVEEFLDAIKITTGAEYYYKDKILHIH
;
A
#
# COMPACT_ATOMS: atom_id res chain seq x y z
N MET A 1 -2.47 5.26 -8.76
CA MET A 1 -3.16 5.03 -7.48
C MET A 1 -3.52 3.57 -7.39
N ASN A 2 -3.32 2.96 -6.23
CA ASN A 2 -3.78 1.61 -5.95
C ASN A 2 -5.28 1.61 -5.60
N SER A 3 -5.92 0.45 -5.57
CA SER A 3 -7.36 0.32 -5.26
C SER A 3 -7.68 0.85 -3.86
N ALA A 4 -8.93 1.28 -3.64
CA ALA A 4 -9.39 1.88 -2.37
C ALA A 4 -8.54 3.07 -1.88
N THR A 5 -8.00 3.86 -2.82
CA THR A 5 -7.23 5.07 -2.51
C THR A 5 -8.04 6.32 -2.79
N THR A 6 -8.07 7.22 -1.83
CA THR A 6 -8.66 8.56 -1.96
C THR A 6 -7.56 9.61 -2.05
N LEU A 7 -7.61 10.44 -3.08
CA LEU A 7 -6.72 11.58 -3.27
C LEU A 7 -7.55 12.86 -3.32
N LYS A 8 -7.27 13.80 -2.41
CA LYS A 8 -7.91 15.12 -2.36
C LYS A 8 -6.92 16.18 -2.83
N PHE A 9 -7.30 16.91 -3.84
CA PHE A 9 -6.48 17.99 -4.43
C PHE A 9 -7.34 19.15 -4.92
N PRO A 10 -6.84 20.39 -4.93
CA PRO A 10 -7.57 21.53 -5.46
C PRO A 10 -7.63 21.48 -7.00
N PHE A 11 -8.68 22.04 -7.59
CA PHE A 11 -8.79 22.18 -9.06
C PHE A 11 -7.59 22.95 -9.65
N LYS A 12 -7.06 23.93 -8.90
CA LYS A 12 -5.85 24.70 -9.25
C LYS A 12 -5.06 24.99 -7.98
N PHE A 13 -3.76 24.71 -8.02
CA PHE A 13 -2.88 25.10 -6.92
C PHE A 13 -2.74 26.62 -6.87
N ALA A 14 -3.11 27.21 -5.73
CA ALA A 14 -2.98 28.63 -5.46
C ALA A 14 -1.71 28.91 -4.63
N GLY A 15 -1.08 30.08 -4.88
CA GLY A 15 0.12 30.49 -4.13
C GLY A 15 1.37 29.67 -4.46
N ASN A 16 2.25 29.55 -3.47
CA ASN A 16 3.61 29.03 -3.61
C ASN A 16 3.74 27.55 -3.21
N LEU A 17 2.64 26.85 -2.95
CA LEU A 17 2.62 25.43 -2.58
C LEU A 17 1.70 24.61 -3.48
N ARG A 18 2.03 23.33 -3.66
CA ARG A 18 1.20 22.34 -4.34
C ARG A 18 0.82 21.28 -3.31
N GLU A 19 -0.36 21.45 -2.69
CA GLU A 19 -0.78 20.62 -1.56
C GLU A 19 -1.88 19.63 -1.97
N ILE A 20 -1.73 18.39 -1.55
CA ILE A 20 -2.73 17.32 -1.70
C ILE A 20 -2.79 16.46 -0.45
N THR A 21 -3.87 15.69 -0.29
CA THR A 21 -4.04 14.74 0.81
C THR A 21 -4.29 13.35 0.24
N ILE A 22 -3.73 12.32 0.88
CA ILE A 22 -3.92 10.93 0.49
C ILE A 22 -4.37 10.06 1.67
N GLU A 23 -5.29 9.13 1.35
CA GLU A 23 -5.62 7.96 2.15
C GLU A 23 -5.58 6.75 1.21
N GLY A 24 -4.75 5.74 1.52
CA GLY A 24 -4.51 4.58 0.67
C GLY A 24 -3.08 4.48 0.15
N GLU A 25 -2.89 4.13 -1.11
CA GLU A 25 -1.55 3.96 -1.70
C GLU A 25 -1.46 4.56 -3.11
N ALA A 26 -0.41 5.34 -3.33
CA ALA A 26 -0.11 5.90 -4.64
C ALA A 26 1.38 5.96 -4.94
N TYR A 27 1.71 5.70 -6.18
CA TYR A 27 3.00 6.06 -6.77
C TYR A 27 2.85 7.42 -7.46
N LEU A 28 3.64 8.38 -7.03
CA LEU A 28 3.59 9.76 -7.48
C LEU A 28 4.87 10.12 -8.24
N GLN A 29 4.71 10.71 -9.41
CA GLN A 29 5.78 11.34 -10.17
C GLN A 29 5.50 12.84 -10.19
N VAL A 30 6.20 13.57 -9.33
CA VAL A 30 6.00 15.00 -9.15
C VAL A 30 6.95 15.78 -10.05
N ALA A 31 6.42 16.64 -10.91
CA ALA A 31 7.22 17.50 -11.76
C ALA A 31 8.12 18.45 -10.93
N LYS A 32 9.38 18.61 -11.38
CA LYS A 32 10.37 19.45 -10.70
C LYS A 32 9.93 20.91 -10.77
N ASP A 33 9.75 21.52 -9.60
CA ASP A 33 9.46 22.94 -9.42
C ASP A 33 10.03 23.42 -8.09
N PRO A 34 11.28 23.90 -8.06
CA PRO A 34 11.93 24.36 -6.83
C PRO A 34 11.26 25.56 -6.17
N ASN A 35 10.53 26.36 -6.97
CA ASN A 35 9.84 27.56 -6.48
C ASN A 35 8.50 27.27 -5.82
N ARG A 36 7.91 26.10 -6.08
CA ARG A 36 6.64 25.67 -5.52
C ARG A 36 6.76 24.23 -4.99
N PRO A 37 7.19 24.06 -3.74
CA PRO A 37 7.25 22.75 -3.10
C PRO A 37 5.92 22.00 -3.21
N PHE A 38 6.00 20.68 -3.36
CA PHE A 38 4.83 19.80 -3.32
C PHE A 38 4.74 19.17 -1.95
N ILE A 39 3.57 19.29 -1.32
CA ILE A 39 3.28 18.77 0.02
C ILE A 39 2.17 17.71 -0.11
N LEU A 40 2.48 16.49 0.32
CA LEU A 40 1.50 15.41 0.45
C LEU A 40 1.17 15.20 1.92
N HIS A 41 -0.03 15.53 2.31
CA HIS A 41 -0.54 15.28 3.65
C HIS A 41 -0.97 13.83 3.81
N THR A 42 -0.50 13.19 4.88
CA THR A 42 -0.81 11.81 5.26
C THR A 42 -1.31 11.77 6.72
N PRO A 43 -1.93 10.68 7.19
CA PRO A 43 -2.36 10.56 8.59
C PRO A 43 -1.24 10.68 9.64
N LYS A 44 0.01 10.46 9.25
CA LYS A 44 1.18 10.48 10.17
C LYS A 44 2.18 11.61 9.85
N GLY A 45 1.76 12.64 9.11
CA GLY A 45 2.60 13.79 8.79
C GLY A 45 2.63 14.14 7.31
N ALA A 46 3.51 15.06 6.95
CA ALA A 46 3.60 15.60 5.60
C ALA A 46 4.88 15.15 4.89
N VAL A 47 4.73 14.78 3.64
CA VAL A 47 5.82 14.48 2.70
C VAL A 47 6.05 15.69 1.83
N GLN A 48 7.25 16.25 1.87
CA GLN A 48 7.65 17.39 1.05
C GLN A 48 8.64 16.99 -0.03
N VAL A 49 8.38 17.40 -1.27
CA VAL A 49 9.25 17.15 -2.42
C VAL A 49 9.31 18.36 -3.36
N LEU A 50 10.36 18.42 -4.18
CA LEU A 50 10.55 19.48 -5.20
C LEU A 50 10.45 18.96 -6.63
N GLY A 51 10.55 17.64 -6.82
CA GLY A 51 10.51 16.94 -8.11
C GLY A 51 11.04 15.53 -7.90
N THR A 52 10.16 14.54 -7.75
CA THR A 52 10.47 13.28 -7.09
C THR A 52 9.51 12.19 -7.54
N SER A 53 10.04 10.97 -7.69
CA SER A 53 9.25 9.76 -7.90
C SER A 53 9.28 8.91 -6.62
N PHE A 54 8.12 8.67 -6.02
CA PHE A 54 8.03 7.96 -4.75
C PHE A 54 6.69 7.23 -4.59
N ASN A 55 6.67 6.19 -3.77
CA ASN A 55 5.45 5.52 -3.32
C ASN A 55 5.09 5.97 -1.91
N VAL A 56 3.81 6.13 -1.65
CA VAL A 56 3.27 6.35 -0.31
C VAL A 56 2.17 5.33 -0.04
N ASN A 57 2.21 4.70 1.14
CA ASN A 57 1.22 3.73 1.59
C ASN A 57 0.72 4.13 2.98
N THR A 58 -0.60 4.31 3.11
CA THR A 58 -1.30 4.71 4.33
C THR A 58 -2.47 3.76 4.66
N TYR A 59 -2.49 2.53 4.12
CA TYR A 59 -3.58 1.59 4.38
C TYR A 59 -3.66 1.13 5.84
N ASP A 60 -2.53 1.08 6.51
CA ASP A 60 -2.49 0.83 7.95
C ASP A 60 -2.71 2.14 8.70
N SER A 61 -3.79 2.21 9.50
CA SER A 61 -4.13 3.41 10.29
C SER A 61 -3.05 3.78 11.32
N GLY A 62 -2.25 2.81 11.74
CA GLY A 62 -1.13 3.00 12.68
C GLY A 62 0.17 3.41 12.01
N MET A 63 0.30 3.27 10.69
CA MET A 63 1.57 3.39 9.98
C MET A 63 1.43 4.10 8.64
N VAL A 64 2.42 4.92 8.30
CA VAL A 64 2.62 5.45 6.95
C VAL A 64 4.00 5.05 6.46
N LYS A 65 4.09 4.51 5.24
CA LYS A 65 5.35 4.19 4.59
C LYS A 65 5.53 5.05 3.34
N VAL A 66 6.71 5.66 3.22
CA VAL A 66 7.12 6.47 2.07
C VAL A 66 8.39 5.88 1.49
N SER A 67 8.37 5.42 0.24
CA SER A 67 9.48 4.73 -0.44
C SER A 67 9.97 5.59 -1.61
N LEU A 68 11.23 6.05 -1.55
CA LEU A 68 11.81 6.96 -2.53
C LEU A 68 12.51 6.21 -3.66
N VAL A 69 12.09 6.49 -4.89
CA VAL A 69 12.69 5.92 -6.11
C VAL A 69 13.68 6.89 -6.74
N GLU A 70 13.29 8.16 -6.94
CA GLU A 70 14.12 9.17 -7.58
C GLU A 70 13.87 10.54 -6.96
N GLY A 71 14.93 11.36 -6.88
CA GLY A 71 14.87 12.71 -6.33
C GLY A 71 15.20 12.76 -4.84
N ALA A 72 14.45 13.57 -4.08
CA ALA A 72 14.60 13.72 -2.64
C ALA A 72 13.24 13.89 -1.95
N VAL A 73 13.10 13.28 -0.78
CA VAL A 73 11.92 13.39 0.09
C VAL A 73 12.34 13.91 1.44
N ALA A 74 11.57 14.88 1.97
CA ALA A 74 11.54 15.16 3.40
C ALA A 74 10.20 14.65 3.95
N PHE A 75 10.24 13.77 4.94
CA PHE A 75 9.06 13.23 5.61
C PHE A 75 9.22 13.38 7.12
N ASN A 76 8.35 14.20 7.73
CA ASN A 76 8.51 14.61 9.12
C ASN A 76 9.93 15.19 9.37
N SER A 77 10.70 14.60 10.28
CA SER A 77 12.06 15.03 10.62
C SER A 77 13.18 14.36 9.82
N VAL A 78 12.84 13.41 8.90
CA VAL A 78 13.83 12.64 8.16
C VAL A 78 13.91 13.05 6.69
N LYS A 79 15.12 12.91 6.12
CA LYS A 79 15.35 13.06 4.68
C LYS A 79 15.70 11.70 4.09
N LEU A 80 15.12 11.40 2.91
CA LEU A 80 15.39 10.18 2.17
C LEU A 80 16.22 10.47 0.93
N ASN A 81 17.11 9.55 0.63
CA ASN A 81 17.81 9.41 -0.64
C ASN A 81 17.18 8.29 -1.48
N PRO A 82 17.39 8.28 -2.81
CA PRO A 82 16.93 7.19 -3.66
C PRO A 82 17.34 5.81 -3.12
N GLY A 83 16.41 4.85 -3.15
CA GLY A 83 16.60 3.51 -2.58
C GLY A 83 16.34 3.42 -1.07
N GLN A 84 15.88 4.47 -0.43
CA GLN A 84 15.45 4.47 0.98
C GLN A 84 13.94 4.55 1.12
N ALA A 85 13.45 4.10 2.27
CA ALA A 85 12.06 4.27 2.70
C ALA A 85 12.02 4.79 4.14
N ALA A 86 10.96 5.54 4.46
CA ALA A 86 10.64 5.93 5.83
C ALA A 86 9.35 5.24 6.28
N ILE A 87 9.34 4.78 7.51
CA ILE A 87 8.17 4.22 8.19
C ILE A 87 7.88 5.10 9.39
N SER A 88 6.68 5.68 9.42
CA SER A 88 6.18 6.52 10.51
C SER A 88 5.04 5.82 11.24
N THR A 89 5.25 5.58 12.53
CA THR A 89 4.26 5.08 13.48
C THR A 89 4.06 6.13 14.58
N THR A 90 4.64 5.95 15.77
CA THR A 90 4.84 6.98 16.79
C THR A 90 6.07 7.82 16.49
N GLU A 91 7.08 7.20 15.90
CA GLU A 91 8.32 7.83 15.43
C GLU A 91 8.54 7.49 13.97
N THR A 92 9.39 8.27 13.29
CA THR A 92 9.76 8.04 11.90
C THR A 92 11.15 7.45 11.80
N THR A 93 11.25 6.24 11.23
CA THR A 93 12.50 5.51 11.01
C THR A 93 12.82 5.38 9.54
N VAL A 94 14.11 5.35 9.20
CA VAL A 94 14.59 5.16 7.82
C VAL A 94 15.08 3.73 7.63
N THR A 95 14.72 3.13 6.50
CA THR A 95 15.13 1.78 6.10
C THR A 95 15.46 1.74 4.61
N THR A 96 15.92 0.62 4.11
CA THR A 96 16.10 0.40 2.66
C THR A 96 14.74 0.21 1.98
N LEU A 97 14.59 0.77 0.77
CA LEU A 97 13.43 0.53 -0.08
C LEU A 97 13.31 -0.97 -0.36
N ASN A 98 12.15 -1.52 -0.12
CA ASN A 98 11.82 -2.88 -0.51
C ASN A 98 11.16 -2.86 -1.90
N GLU A 99 11.69 -3.60 -2.86
CA GLU A 99 11.12 -3.68 -4.22
C GLU A 99 9.65 -4.12 -4.21
N ASN A 100 9.23 -4.89 -3.21
CA ASN A 100 7.84 -5.30 -3.02
C ASN A 100 6.88 -4.12 -2.85
N ASP A 101 7.37 -2.96 -2.34
CA ASP A 101 6.56 -1.75 -2.20
C ASP A 101 6.09 -1.18 -3.56
N LEU A 102 6.69 -1.61 -4.66
CA LEU A 102 6.42 -1.13 -6.01
C LEU A 102 5.76 -2.19 -6.92
N LEU A 103 5.66 -3.45 -6.48
CA LEU A 103 5.13 -4.53 -7.31
C LEU A 103 3.66 -4.32 -7.69
N TRP A 104 2.88 -3.65 -6.84
CA TRP A 104 1.48 -3.36 -7.11
C TRP A 104 1.27 -2.51 -8.37
N ILE A 105 2.25 -1.68 -8.75
CA ILE A 105 2.24 -0.88 -9.99
C ILE A 105 2.20 -1.79 -11.21
N LYS A 106 2.80 -2.99 -11.09
CA LYS A 106 2.82 -4.05 -12.11
C LYS A 106 1.69 -5.08 -11.92
N GLY A 107 0.70 -4.79 -11.08
CA GLY A 107 -0.40 -5.70 -10.78
C GLY A 107 0.02 -6.95 -9.99
N ARG A 108 1.08 -6.87 -9.19
CA ARG A 108 1.60 -7.98 -8.38
C ARG A 108 1.61 -7.62 -6.90
N TYR A 109 1.28 -8.60 -6.05
CA TYR A 109 1.43 -8.47 -4.60
C TYR A 109 2.15 -9.70 -4.07
N LYS A 110 3.38 -9.51 -3.63
CA LYS A 110 4.20 -10.59 -3.08
C LYS A 110 3.85 -10.81 -1.61
N LEU A 111 3.56 -12.03 -1.27
CA LEU A 111 3.32 -12.52 0.08
C LEU A 111 4.54 -13.34 0.50
N ASP A 112 5.06 -13.07 1.68
CA ASP A 112 6.18 -13.81 2.24
C ASP A 112 5.86 -14.16 3.69
N ASN A 113 5.58 -15.44 3.92
CA ASN A 113 5.19 -15.94 5.24
C ASN A 113 4.04 -15.12 5.87
N THR A 114 3.09 -14.68 5.03
CA THR A 114 2.02 -13.74 5.38
C THR A 114 0.83 -14.51 5.96
N PRO A 115 0.33 -14.13 7.15
CA PRO A 115 -0.82 -14.79 7.76
C PRO A 115 -2.10 -14.52 6.95
N LEU A 116 -3.04 -15.48 6.96
CA LEU A 116 -4.31 -15.34 6.25
C LEU A 116 -5.11 -14.12 6.72
N SER A 117 -5.03 -13.77 8.00
CA SER A 117 -5.64 -12.56 8.56
C SER A 117 -5.16 -11.26 7.88
N GLU A 118 -3.91 -11.20 7.42
CA GLU A 118 -3.41 -10.05 6.63
C GLU A 118 -3.82 -10.15 5.16
N ILE A 119 -3.84 -11.35 4.60
CA ILE A 119 -4.27 -11.58 3.21
C ILE A 119 -5.73 -11.16 3.02
N THR A 120 -6.60 -11.41 4.00
CA THR A 120 -8.01 -10.98 3.95
C THR A 120 -8.20 -9.47 3.93
N LYS A 121 -7.21 -8.68 4.30
CA LYS A 121 -7.23 -7.21 4.15
C LYS A 121 -6.82 -6.75 2.75
N ILE A 122 -6.08 -7.60 2.01
CA ILE A 122 -5.58 -7.30 0.66
C ILE A 122 -6.65 -7.63 -0.38
N LEU A 123 -7.30 -8.78 -0.27
CA LEU A 123 -8.27 -9.27 -1.24
C LEU A 123 -9.43 -8.29 -1.52
N PRO A 124 -10.07 -7.67 -0.51
CA PRO A 124 -11.12 -6.67 -0.73
C PRO A 124 -10.65 -5.49 -1.60
N ARG A 125 -9.44 -5.02 -1.37
CA ARG A 125 -8.88 -3.91 -2.13
C ARG A 125 -8.58 -4.29 -3.57
N TRP A 126 -8.06 -5.51 -3.79
CA TRP A 126 -7.60 -5.93 -5.12
C TRP A 126 -8.71 -6.43 -6.02
N TYR A 127 -9.69 -7.12 -5.45
CA TYR A 127 -10.77 -7.78 -6.19
C TYR A 127 -12.16 -7.17 -5.94
N GLY A 128 -12.29 -6.22 -5.00
CA GLY A 128 -13.58 -5.60 -4.68
C GLY A 128 -14.56 -6.56 -3.99
N ILE A 129 -14.06 -7.60 -3.32
CA ILE A 129 -14.86 -8.62 -2.64
C ILE A 129 -14.83 -8.41 -1.12
N GLN A 130 -15.89 -8.82 -0.44
CA GLN A 130 -15.85 -8.93 1.02
C GLN A 130 -15.31 -10.29 1.41
N VAL A 131 -14.46 -10.32 2.46
CA VAL A 131 -13.80 -11.55 2.92
C VAL A 131 -13.97 -11.68 4.43
N VAL A 132 -14.31 -12.88 4.89
CA VAL A 132 -14.45 -13.24 6.30
C VAL A 132 -13.67 -14.53 6.56
N ILE A 133 -12.99 -14.61 7.71
CA ILE A 133 -12.44 -15.85 8.24
C ILE A 133 -13.43 -16.40 9.26
N ASP A 134 -14.05 -17.53 8.95
CA ASP A 134 -15.05 -18.16 9.83
C ASP A 134 -14.41 -18.86 11.02
N ASN A 135 -13.18 -19.35 10.85
CA ASN A 135 -12.46 -20.11 11.86
C ASN A 135 -11.17 -19.39 12.25
N SER A 136 -11.14 -18.79 13.43
CA SER A 136 -9.97 -18.05 13.91
C SER A 136 -8.68 -18.90 13.98
N LYS A 137 -8.79 -20.24 14.07
CA LYS A 137 -7.61 -21.13 14.10
C LYS A 137 -6.80 -21.13 12.81
N ILE A 138 -7.42 -20.74 11.68
CA ILE A 138 -6.69 -20.63 10.41
C ILE A 138 -6.12 -19.24 10.16
N ALA A 139 -6.52 -18.23 10.94
CA ALA A 139 -6.12 -16.84 10.75
C ALA A 139 -4.60 -16.64 10.73
N ASP A 140 -3.89 -17.44 11.52
CA ASP A 140 -2.42 -17.39 11.65
C ASP A 140 -1.68 -18.33 10.68
N LYS A 141 -2.42 -19.16 9.90
CA LYS A 141 -1.78 -19.94 8.83
C LYS A 141 -1.14 -19.02 7.82
N LYS A 142 0.07 -19.35 7.43
CA LYS A 142 0.92 -18.49 6.61
C LYS A 142 1.00 -18.99 5.18
N PHE A 143 1.03 -18.05 4.26
CA PHE A 143 1.16 -18.30 2.84
C PHE A 143 2.34 -17.50 2.26
N THR A 144 3.09 -18.14 1.37
CA THR A 144 4.13 -17.51 0.55
C THR A 144 3.78 -17.70 -0.91
N GLY A 145 3.69 -16.60 -1.66
CA GLY A 145 3.30 -16.62 -3.06
C GLY A 145 3.12 -15.21 -3.62
N THR A 146 2.47 -15.12 -4.75
CA THR A 146 2.18 -13.83 -5.40
C THR A 146 0.73 -13.78 -5.84
N ILE A 147 0.03 -12.71 -5.51
CA ILE A 147 -1.27 -12.39 -6.08
C ILE A 147 -1.01 -11.64 -7.40
N LEU A 148 -1.64 -12.08 -8.49
CA LEU A 148 -1.62 -11.42 -9.78
C LEU A 148 -3.00 -10.80 -10.05
N LYS A 149 -3.06 -9.49 -10.20
CA LYS A 149 -4.31 -8.75 -10.41
C LYS A 149 -5.01 -9.12 -11.73
N SER A 150 -4.27 -9.68 -12.67
CA SER A 150 -4.77 -10.15 -13.97
C SER A 150 -5.46 -11.53 -13.90
N GLU A 151 -5.31 -12.24 -12.79
CA GLU A 151 -5.87 -13.59 -12.59
C GLU A 151 -7.14 -13.51 -11.74
N PRO A 152 -8.10 -14.44 -11.97
CA PRO A 152 -9.26 -14.61 -11.09
C PRO A 152 -8.80 -14.87 -9.65
N VAL A 153 -9.56 -14.39 -8.68
CA VAL A 153 -9.23 -14.61 -7.26
C VAL A 153 -9.25 -16.09 -6.88
N GLU A 154 -10.04 -16.90 -7.58
CA GLU A 154 -10.18 -18.34 -7.37
C GLU A 154 -8.86 -19.08 -7.54
N GLU A 155 -8.04 -18.71 -8.53
CA GLU A 155 -6.70 -19.32 -8.73
C GLU A 155 -5.79 -19.08 -7.51
N PHE A 156 -5.84 -17.89 -6.94
CA PHE A 156 -5.12 -17.58 -5.72
C PHE A 156 -5.68 -18.34 -4.50
N LEU A 157 -7.01 -18.47 -4.40
CA LEU A 157 -7.67 -19.18 -3.31
C LEU A 157 -7.38 -20.68 -3.35
N ASP A 158 -7.33 -21.27 -4.55
CA ASP A 158 -6.95 -22.67 -4.73
C ASP A 158 -5.50 -22.92 -4.30
N ALA A 159 -4.60 -21.99 -4.58
CA ALA A 159 -3.22 -22.08 -4.08
C ALA A 159 -3.16 -22.01 -2.54
N ILE A 160 -3.96 -21.15 -1.89
CA ILE A 160 -4.10 -21.10 -0.43
C ILE A 160 -4.62 -22.44 0.10
N LYS A 161 -5.68 -22.99 -0.50
CA LYS A 161 -6.27 -24.27 -0.12
C LYS A 161 -5.23 -25.39 -0.15
N ILE A 162 -4.49 -25.52 -1.24
CA ILE A 162 -3.46 -26.54 -1.39
C ILE A 162 -2.34 -26.40 -0.34
N THR A 163 -1.94 -25.16 -0.06
CA THR A 163 -0.74 -24.90 0.76
C THR A 163 -1.06 -24.92 2.25
N THR A 164 -2.21 -24.38 2.64
CA THR A 164 -2.57 -24.19 4.05
C THR A 164 -3.64 -25.16 4.55
N GLY A 165 -4.34 -25.84 3.63
CA GLY A 165 -5.51 -26.65 3.93
C GLY A 165 -6.73 -25.82 4.35
N ALA A 166 -6.74 -24.52 4.09
CA ALA A 166 -7.93 -23.69 4.28
C ALA A 166 -8.89 -23.89 3.12
N GLU A 167 -10.16 -24.07 3.44
CA GLU A 167 -11.23 -24.16 2.43
C GLU A 167 -11.91 -22.81 2.26
N TYR A 168 -12.61 -22.61 1.13
CA TYR A 168 -13.36 -21.38 0.90
C TYR A 168 -14.70 -21.64 0.22
N TYR A 169 -15.66 -20.76 0.45
CA TYR A 169 -16.96 -20.74 -0.24
C TYR A 169 -17.52 -19.32 -0.32
N TYR A 170 -18.46 -19.11 -1.22
CA TYR A 170 -19.20 -17.84 -1.30
C TYR A 170 -20.58 -17.98 -0.68
N LYS A 171 -20.94 -17.02 0.17
CA LYS A 171 -22.29 -16.86 0.72
C LYS A 171 -22.67 -15.37 0.69
N ASP A 172 -23.81 -15.05 0.12
CA ASP A 172 -24.32 -13.67 0.02
C ASP A 172 -23.31 -12.68 -0.59
N LYS A 173 -22.52 -13.12 -1.57
CA LYS A 173 -21.41 -12.39 -2.22
C LYS A 173 -20.22 -12.12 -1.30
N ILE A 174 -20.16 -12.72 -0.14
CA ILE A 174 -19.04 -12.67 0.78
C ILE A 174 -18.19 -13.93 0.59
N LEU A 175 -16.90 -13.79 0.46
CA LEU A 175 -15.95 -14.90 0.47
C LEU A 175 -15.70 -15.31 1.91
N HIS A 176 -15.97 -16.55 2.23
CA HIS A 176 -15.70 -17.18 3.52
C HIS A 176 -14.50 -18.10 3.39
N ILE A 177 -13.56 -18.01 4.36
CA ILE A 177 -12.38 -18.89 4.46
C ILE A 177 -12.42 -19.59 5.82
N HIS A 178 -12.31 -20.94 5.81
CA HIS A 178 -12.46 -21.74 7.02
C HIS A 178 -11.51 -22.93 7.12
#